data_16524bca7174b30e0e8e6b4d0ad64d30
#
_entry.id   16524bca7174b30e0e8e6b4d0ad64d30
#
_cell.length_a   1.000
_cell.length_b   1.000
_cell.length_c   1.000
_cell.angle_alpha   90.00
_cell.angle_beta   90.00
_cell.angle_gamma   90.00
#
_symmetry.space_group_name_H-M   'P 1'
#
loop_
_entity.id
_entity.type
_entity.pdbx_description
1 polymer ?
#
loop_
_entity_poly.entity_id
_entity_poly.type
_entity_poly.pdbx_seq_one_letter_code
_entity_poly.pdbx_strand_id
1 'polypeptide(L)'
;MTQVQFQSNADREKVRQFFIKYQDRLLYGTDLTENPPDPHARAQNPPDNGQGFEKEADDFWRSDWKYLATDGIQHIDAIKADTKGLALPRSVIDKIYYANAHRVFARLSKPAAN
;
A
#
# COMPACT_ATOMS: atom_id res chain seq x y z
N MET A 1 -1.06 3.73 -4.14
CA MET A 1 0.21 3.34 -4.84
C MET A 1 0.26 3.78 -6.31
N THR A 2 -0.86 3.92 -6.97
CA THR A 2 -0.97 4.23 -8.41
C THR A 2 -0.16 5.45 -8.86
N GLN A 3 -0.20 6.54 -8.11
CA GLN A 3 0.56 7.76 -8.40
C GLN A 3 2.08 7.50 -8.42
N VAL A 4 2.55 6.72 -7.47
CA VAL A 4 3.96 6.35 -7.36
C VAL A 4 4.39 5.47 -8.52
N GLN A 5 3.55 4.50 -8.88
CA GLN A 5 3.78 3.62 -10.03
C GLN A 5 3.84 4.41 -11.34
N PHE A 6 2.95 5.37 -11.53
CA PHE A 6 2.97 6.27 -12.68
C PHE A 6 4.27 7.07 -12.75
N GLN A 7 4.70 7.64 -11.63
CA GLN A 7 5.96 8.40 -11.56
C GLN A 7 7.18 7.50 -11.83
N SER A 8 7.16 6.27 -11.34
CA SER A 8 8.27 5.34 -11.56
C SER A 8 8.41 4.91 -13.03
N ASN A 9 7.34 4.92 -13.81
CA ASN A 9 7.41 4.69 -15.26
C ASN A 9 8.15 5.82 -15.99
N ALA A 10 8.11 7.04 -15.47
CA ALA A 10 8.87 8.16 -16.01
C ALA A 10 10.32 8.12 -15.55
N ASP A 11 10.59 7.85 -14.27
CA ASP A 11 11.95 7.77 -13.70
C ASP A 11 11.95 6.85 -12.47
N ARG A 12 12.17 5.57 -12.71
CA ARG A 12 12.19 4.53 -11.68
C ARG A 12 13.25 4.79 -10.59
N GLU A 13 14.46 5.15 -11.00
CA GLU A 13 15.56 5.34 -10.05
C GLU A 13 15.32 6.54 -9.12
N LYS A 14 14.75 7.61 -9.64
CA LYS A 14 14.37 8.77 -8.83
C LYS A 14 13.34 8.40 -7.76
N VAL A 15 12.33 7.64 -8.13
CA VAL A 15 11.30 7.16 -7.18
C VAL A 15 11.92 6.21 -6.16
N ARG A 16 12.77 5.30 -6.60
CA ARG A 16 13.49 4.37 -5.71
C ARG A 16 14.33 5.12 -4.68
N GLN A 17 15.10 6.11 -5.11
CA GLN A 17 15.92 6.94 -4.22
C GLN A 17 15.07 7.76 -3.25
N PHE A 18 13.90 8.21 -3.65
CA PHE A 18 12.95 8.87 -2.76
C PHE A 18 12.55 7.96 -1.58
N PHE A 19 12.19 6.71 -1.86
CA PHE A 19 11.84 5.76 -0.81
C PHE A 19 13.01 5.47 0.14
N ILE A 20 14.21 5.33 -0.40
CA ILE A 20 15.41 5.09 0.40
C ILE A 20 15.73 6.31 1.29
N LYS A 21 15.66 7.51 0.72
CA LYS A 21 15.97 8.75 1.44
C LYS A 21 14.99 9.03 2.58
N TYR A 22 13.70 8.77 2.36
CA TYR A 22 12.65 9.09 3.32
C TYR A 22 12.10 7.85 4.05
N GLN A 23 12.85 6.74 4.05
CA GLN A 23 12.42 5.47 4.61
C GLN A 23 11.95 5.52 6.06
N ASP A 24 12.44 6.45 6.86
CA ASP A 24 12.05 6.61 8.27
C ASP A 24 10.77 7.42 8.47
N ARG A 25 10.21 7.98 7.40
CA ARG A 25 9.04 8.86 7.43
C ARG A 25 7.86 8.32 6.64
N LEU A 26 8.00 7.18 6.00
CA LEU A 26 6.97 6.59 5.15
C LEU A 26 6.21 5.52 5.91
N LEU A 27 4.90 5.54 5.74
CA LEU A 27 3.97 4.52 6.25
C LEU A 27 3.17 3.95 5.09
N TYR A 28 2.97 2.64 5.10
CA TYR A 28 2.10 1.99 4.13
C TYR A 28 0.63 2.15 4.52
N GLY A 29 -0.19 2.48 3.54
CA GLY A 29 -1.63 2.52 3.67
C GLY A 29 -2.29 2.31 2.32
N THR A 30 -3.42 1.62 2.28
CA THR A 30 -4.15 1.30 1.05
C THR A 30 -5.20 2.34 0.69
N ASP A 31 -5.65 3.12 1.67
CA ASP A 31 -6.81 4.02 1.56
C ASP A 31 -8.10 3.28 1.14
N LEU A 32 -8.14 1.97 1.42
CA LEU A 32 -9.34 1.17 1.17
C LEU A 32 -10.40 1.47 2.23
N THR A 33 -11.62 1.65 1.77
CA THR A 33 -12.77 1.85 2.65
C THR A 33 -13.85 0.82 2.32
N GLU A 34 -14.43 0.23 3.35
CA GLU A 34 -15.65 -0.55 3.23
C GLU A 34 -16.82 0.42 3.28
N ASN A 35 -17.53 0.57 2.15
CA ASN A 35 -18.72 1.39 2.13
C ASN A 35 -19.87 0.68 2.84
N PRO A 36 -20.67 1.39 3.66
CA PRO A 36 -21.87 0.80 4.22
C PRO A 36 -22.79 0.31 3.08
N PRO A 37 -23.53 -0.78 3.30
CA PRO A 37 -24.42 -1.30 2.28
C PRO A 37 -25.42 -0.21 1.84
N ASP A 38 -25.53 -0.01 0.54
CA ASP A 38 -26.51 0.91 -0.04
C ASP A 38 -27.92 0.36 0.22
N PRO A 39 -28.77 1.06 0.99
CA PRO A 39 -30.12 0.58 1.28
C PRO A 39 -31.00 0.50 0.01
N HIS A 40 -30.57 1.12 -1.08
CA HIS A 40 -31.27 1.10 -2.37
C HIS A 40 -30.67 0.07 -3.35
N ALA A 41 -29.54 -0.55 -3.00
CA ALA A 41 -28.97 -1.61 -3.82
C ALA A 41 -29.89 -2.82 -3.81
N ARG A 42 -30.15 -3.38 -5.00
CA ARG A 42 -30.86 -4.67 -5.08
C ARG A 42 -30.05 -5.71 -4.30
N ALA A 43 -30.74 -6.46 -3.45
CA ALA A 43 -30.12 -7.53 -2.68
C ALA A 43 -29.31 -8.44 -3.62
N GLN A 44 -28.01 -8.51 -3.38
CA GLN A 44 -27.16 -9.46 -4.06
C GLN A 44 -27.43 -10.85 -3.49
N ASN A 45 -27.50 -11.81 -4.34
CA ASN A 45 -27.74 -13.17 -3.93
C ASN A 45 -26.62 -14.07 -4.52
N PRO A 46 -25.71 -14.63 -3.70
CA PRO A 46 -25.67 -14.56 -2.22
C PRO A 46 -25.16 -13.19 -1.71
N PRO A 47 -25.54 -12.80 -0.47
CA PRO A 47 -25.04 -11.57 0.11
C PRO A 47 -23.52 -11.64 0.29
N ASP A 48 -22.84 -10.56 -0.04
CA ASP A 48 -21.41 -10.42 0.23
C ASP A 48 -21.21 -10.18 1.74
N ASN A 49 -20.67 -11.19 2.41
CA ASN A 49 -20.39 -11.13 3.85
C ASN A 49 -19.05 -10.44 4.18
N GLY A 50 -18.60 -9.50 3.35
CA GLY A 50 -17.32 -8.83 3.48
C GLY A 50 -16.14 -9.58 2.84
N GLN A 51 -16.38 -10.75 2.27
CA GLN A 51 -15.32 -11.55 1.62
C GLN A 51 -14.74 -10.85 0.38
N GLY A 52 -15.57 -10.11 -0.34
CA GLY A 52 -15.11 -9.31 -1.48
C GLY A 52 -14.14 -8.21 -1.06
N PHE A 53 -14.44 -7.52 0.05
CA PHE A 53 -13.56 -6.49 0.61
C PHE A 53 -12.25 -7.09 1.13
N GLU A 54 -12.29 -8.20 1.85
CA GLU A 54 -11.10 -8.88 2.35
C GLU A 54 -10.18 -9.33 1.22
N LYS A 55 -10.76 -9.91 0.17
CA LYS A 55 -10.00 -10.32 -1.02
C LYS A 55 -9.38 -9.13 -1.72
N GLU A 56 -10.13 -8.06 -1.91
CA GLU A 56 -9.63 -6.82 -2.51
C GLU A 56 -8.47 -6.24 -1.70
N ALA A 57 -8.60 -6.17 -0.38
CA ALA A 57 -7.54 -5.69 0.51
C ALA A 57 -6.27 -6.54 0.40
N ASP A 58 -6.41 -7.87 0.37
CA ASP A 58 -5.29 -8.79 0.22
C ASP A 58 -4.60 -8.64 -1.15
N ASP A 59 -5.39 -8.52 -2.21
CA ASP A 59 -4.86 -8.32 -3.56
C ASP A 59 -4.09 -7.00 -3.69
N PHE A 60 -4.61 -5.90 -3.12
CA PHE A 60 -3.92 -4.61 -3.06
C PHE A 60 -2.62 -4.70 -2.27
N TRP A 61 -2.67 -5.32 -1.10
CA TRP A 61 -1.50 -5.45 -0.25
C TRP A 61 -0.38 -6.24 -0.94
N ARG A 62 -0.71 -7.35 -1.58
CA ARG A 62 0.25 -8.19 -2.30
C ARG A 62 0.81 -7.50 -3.54
N SER A 63 -0.03 -6.80 -4.28
CA SER A 63 0.38 -6.04 -5.48
C SER A 63 1.34 -4.92 -5.10
N ASP A 64 1.03 -4.16 -4.07
CA ASP A 64 1.88 -3.08 -3.58
C ASP A 64 3.20 -3.61 -3.04
N TRP A 65 3.15 -4.70 -2.27
CA TRP A 65 4.36 -5.35 -1.77
C TRP A 65 5.25 -5.83 -2.91
N LYS A 66 4.68 -6.47 -3.92
CA LYS A 66 5.42 -6.90 -5.11
C LYS A 66 6.10 -5.72 -5.80
N TYR A 67 5.39 -4.61 -5.94
CA TYR A 67 5.94 -3.40 -6.54
C TYR A 67 7.11 -2.82 -5.73
N LEU A 68 6.99 -2.75 -4.42
CA LEU A 68 8.02 -2.17 -3.57
C LEU A 68 9.21 -3.11 -3.36
N ALA A 69 8.98 -4.40 -3.17
CA ALA A 69 9.97 -5.37 -2.71
C ALA A 69 10.67 -6.14 -3.84
N THR A 70 10.12 -6.16 -5.04
CA THR A 70 10.67 -6.92 -6.17
C THR A 70 10.93 -6.03 -7.38
N ASP A 71 11.69 -6.55 -8.35
CA ASP A 71 11.89 -5.90 -9.66
C ASP A 71 10.97 -6.46 -10.75
N GLY A 72 10.00 -7.30 -10.38
CA GLY A 72 9.05 -7.89 -11.30
C GLY A 72 8.20 -6.85 -12.03
N ILE A 73 7.83 -7.17 -13.27
CA ILE A 73 6.93 -6.34 -14.07
C ILE A 73 5.50 -6.80 -13.82
N GLN A 74 4.59 -5.85 -13.57
CA GLN A 74 3.17 -6.11 -13.49
C GLN A 74 2.37 -5.06 -14.23
N HIS A 75 1.24 -5.49 -14.80
CA HIS A 75 0.30 -4.57 -15.44
C HIS A 75 -0.54 -3.85 -14.39
N ILE A 76 -0.62 -2.52 -14.50
CA ILE A 76 -1.43 -1.69 -13.61
C ILE A 76 -2.59 -1.10 -14.41
N ASP A 77 -3.78 -1.64 -14.21
CA ASP A 77 -4.96 -1.25 -14.97
C ASP A 77 -5.29 0.25 -14.82
N ALA A 78 -5.11 0.80 -13.63
CA ALA A 78 -5.44 2.18 -13.32
C ALA A 78 -4.62 3.20 -14.14
N ILE A 79 -3.40 2.85 -14.54
CA ILE A 79 -2.53 3.68 -15.39
C ILE A 79 -2.35 3.11 -16.80
N LYS A 80 -2.99 1.99 -17.09
CA LYS A 80 -2.93 1.29 -18.39
C LYS A 80 -1.50 1.05 -18.88
N ALA A 81 -0.62 0.66 -17.98
CA ALA A 81 0.79 0.46 -18.28
C ALA A 81 1.40 -0.65 -17.44
N ASP A 82 2.45 -1.28 -17.97
CA ASP A 82 3.31 -2.18 -17.22
C ASP A 82 4.29 -1.38 -16.39
N THR A 83 4.49 -1.81 -15.14
CA THR A 83 5.37 -1.12 -14.19
C THR A 83 6.36 -2.11 -13.60
N LYS A 84 7.64 -1.75 -13.63
CA LYS A 84 8.70 -2.50 -12.99
C LYS A 84 8.78 -2.14 -11.52
N GLY A 85 8.87 -3.15 -10.66
CA GLY A 85 9.04 -2.97 -9.22
C GLY A 85 10.32 -2.23 -8.85
N LEU A 86 10.33 -1.64 -7.66
CA LEU A 86 11.42 -0.81 -7.16
C LEU A 86 12.57 -1.61 -6.55
N ALA A 87 12.35 -2.87 -6.23
CA ALA A 87 13.34 -3.74 -5.57
C ALA A 87 14.01 -3.05 -4.36
N LEU A 88 13.22 -2.47 -3.47
CA LEU A 88 13.74 -1.80 -2.29
C LEU A 88 14.40 -2.83 -1.35
N PRO A 89 15.48 -2.45 -0.63
CA PRO A 89 16.07 -3.31 0.38
C PRO A 89 15.03 -3.72 1.43
N ARG A 90 15.15 -4.95 1.95
CA ARG A 90 14.20 -5.46 2.95
C ARG A 90 14.12 -4.57 4.18
N SER A 91 15.24 -3.99 4.62
CA SER A 91 15.24 -3.05 5.75
C SER A 91 14.35 -1.83 5.52
N VAL A 92 14.28 -1.34 4.28
CA VAL A 92 13.38 -0.23 3.88
C VAL A 92 11.92 -0.70 3.87
N ILE A 93 11.65 -1.87 3.33
CA ILE A 93 10.31 -2.48 3.32
C ILE A 93 9.78 -2.67 4.75
N ASP A 94 10.59 -3.22 5.64
CA ASP A 94 10.21 -3.45 7.04
C ASP A 94 9.87 -2.13 7.75
N LYS A 95 10.58 -1.05 7.47
CA LYS A 95 10.28 0.28 8.00
C LYS A 95 8.94 0.81 7.51
N ILE A 96 8.69 0.74 6.21
CA ILE A 96 7.48 1.27 5.59
C ILE A 96 6.23 0.50 6.05
N TYR A 97 6.30 -0.82 6.11
CA TYR A 97 5.16 -1.65 6.46
C TYR A 97 4.92 -1.81 7.96
N TYR A 98 5.96 -1.67 8.78
CA TYR A 98 5.85 -2.01 10.20
C TYR A 98 6.59 -1.08 11.14
N ALA A 99 7.92 -0.96 11.01
CA ALA A 99 8.74 -0.37 12.06
C ALA A 99 8.45 1.11 12.30
N ASN A 100 8.17 1.88 11.26
CA ASN A 100 7.84 3.30 11.39
C ASN A 100 6.49 3.51 12.08
N ALA A 101 5.48 2.73 11.72
CA ALA A 101 4.18 2.78 12.37
C ALA A 101 4.28 2.39 13.85
N HIS A 102 4.99 1.33 14.16
CA HIS A 102 5.22 0.88 15.53
C HIS A 102 5.89 1.97 16.38
N ARG A 103 6.93 2.62 15.86
CA ARG A 103 7.63 3.71 16.55
C ARG A 103 6.71 4.91 16.81
N VAL A 104 5.93 5.34 15.82
CA VAL A 104 5.02 6.48 15.94
C VAL A 104 3.90 6.17 16.94
N PHE A 105 3.25 5.04 16.82
CA PHE A 105 2.16 4.65 17.72
C PHE A 105 2.65 4.36 19.14
N ALA A 106 3.85 3.82 19.32
CA ALA A 106 4.44 3.66 20.64
C ALA A 106 4.66 5.00 21.37
N ARG A 107 5.05 6.05 20.63
CA ARG A 107 5.17 7.41 21.18
C ARG A 107 3.82 7.98 21.60
N LEU A 108 2.78 7.77 20.81
CA LEU A 108 1.43 8.24 21.11
C LEU A 108 0.79 7.50 22.31
N SER A 109 1.21 6.26 22.56
CA SER A 109 0.69 5.41 23.63
C SER A 109 1.39 5.64 24.96
N LYS A 110 2.51 6.36 25.01
CA LYS A 110 3.19 6.67 26.28
C LYS A 110 2.37 7.65 27.10
N PRO A 111 2.13 7.36 28.39
CA PRO A 111 1.51 8.34 29.25
C PRO A 111 2.38 9.59 29.34
N ALA A 112 1.74 10.76 29.44
CA ALA A 112 2.45 12.02 29.64
C ALA A 112 3.35 11.90 30.87
N ALA A 113 4.64 12.21 30.72
CA ALA A 113 5.56 12.26 31.84
C ALA A 113 5.14 13.42 32.76
N ASN A 114 4.79 13.10 33.99
CA ASN A 114 4.54 14.10 35.01
C ASN A 114 5.87 14.65 35.55
#